data_634ad07b69ab40ef715061c7e90032a7
#
_entry.id   634ad07b69ab40ef715061c7e90032a7
#
_cell.length_a   1.000
_cell.length_b   1.000
_cell.length_c   1.000
_cell.angle_alpha   90.00
_cell.angle_beta   90.00
_cell.angle_gamma   90.00
#
_symmetry.space_group_name_H-M   'P 1'
#
loop_
_entity.id
_entity.type
_entity.pdbx_description
1 polymer ?
#
loop_
_entity_poly.entity_id
_entity_poly.type
_entity_poly.pdbx_seq_one_letter_code
_entity_poly.pdbx_strand_id
1 'polypeptide(L)'
;ICGCDTQVPAAGDREHEIYWWEGLDGSKILMKWNSMLQGNQYPDGYAEARYPDAVVDFVDGDAAFLEKYPYPVIGCFGKGWDDVETMTDEFVTVAQSKTNGSRQVIVSNEEDFFDDFEANYGPEIPSQTVSFGNEWDLYCAALAETSASVKRSLEKLRGAEALATLATLVDLSFMDGRQETRDQAWMDLGLFWEHNFGMVGTPVERLQER
;
A
#
# COMPACT_ATOMS: atom_id res chain seq x y z
N ILE A 1 -9.06 -0.54 3.19
CA ILE A 1 -7.67 -0.61 2.71
C ILE A 1 -7.39 -2.02 2.26
N CYS A 2 -6.83 -2.18 1.05
CA CYS A 2 -6.31 -3.44 0.59
C CYS A 2 -4.89 -3.63 1.10
N GLY A 3 -4.62 -4.77 1.71
CA GLY A 3 -3.28 -5.19 2.08
C GLY A 3 -2.53 -5.71 0.86
N CYS A 4 -1.23 -5.56 0.89
CA CYS A 4 -0.32 -6.08 -0.11
C CYS A 4 0.37 -7.33 0.44
N ASP A 5 0.60 -8.33 -0.36
CA ASP A 5 1.28 -9.55 0.07
C ASP A 5 2.79 -9.41 0.26
N THR A 6 3.36 -8.29 -0.19
CA THR A 6 4.73 -7.90 0.19
C THR A 6 4.84 -7.54 1.68
N GLN A 7 3.72 -7.31 2.36
CA GLN A 7 3.70 -7.10 3.79
C GLN A 7 3.81 -8.43 4.52
N VAL A 8 4.78 -8.50 5.40
CA VAL A 8 5.03 -9.69 6.22
C VAL A 8 4.43 -9.48 7.60
N PRO A 9 3.55 -10.37 8.09
CA PRO A 9 3.06 -10.30 9.45
C PRO A 9 4.22 -10.36 10.43
N ALA A 10 4.33 -9.38 11.31
CA ALA A 10 5.37 -9.37 12.36
C ALA A 10 5.18 -10.51 13.39
N ALA A 11 3.99 -11.10 13.44
CA ALA A 11 3.57 -12.08 14.44
C ALA A 11 3.14 -13.43 13.84
N GLY A 12 3.60 -13.80 12.65
CA GLY A 12 3.29 -15.11 12.05
C GLY A 12 2.31 -15.03 10.87
N ASP A 13 1.65 -16.15 10.58
CA ASP A 13 0.78 -16.30 9.43
C ASP A 13 -0.49 -15.44 9.52
N ARG A 14 -1.02 -15.07 8.36
CA ARG A 14 -2.32 -14.41 8.25
C ARG A 14 -3.42 -15.34 8.77
N GLU A 15 -4.15 -14.90 9.76
CA GLU A 15 -5.26 -15.66 10.35
C GLU A 15 -6.56 -15.44 9.58
N HIS A 16 -6.76 -14.21 9.11
CA HIS A 16 -7.95 -13.79 8.36
C HIS A 16 -7.57 -13.07 7.08
N GLU A 17 -8.35 -13.22 6.05
CA GLU A 17 -8.18 -12.51 4.77
C GLU A 17 -8.80 -11.11 4.78
N ILE A 18 -9.79 -10.89 5.64
CA ILE A 18 -10.43 -9.60 5.89
C ILE A 18 -10.70 -9.44 7.39
N TYR A 19 -10.39 -8.28 7.95
CA TYR A 19 -10.54 -8.01 9.37
C TYR A 19 -10.53 -6.50 9.67
N TRP A 20 -11.00 -6.14 10.86
CA TRP A 20 -10.77 -4.81 11.40
C TRP A 20 -9.33 -4.70 11.91
N TRP A 21 -8.54 -3.88 11.28
CA TRP A 21 -7.22 -3.53 11.79
C TRP A 21 -7.36 -2.43 12.82
N GLU A 22 -7.11 -2.78 14.07
CA GLU A 22 -7.30 -1.89 15.22
C GLU A 22 -5.98 -1.22 15.61
N GLY A 23 -6.00 0.11 15.64
CA GLY A 23 -4.89 0.94 16.10
C GLY A 23 -4.77 0.96 17.63
N LEU A 24 -3.64 1.49 18.12
CA LEU A 24 -3.37 1.58 19.57
C LEU A 24 -4.36 2.50 20.31
N ASP A 25 -5.01 3.41 19.61
CA ASP A 25 -6.02 4.32 20.14
C ASP A 25 -7.45 3.75 20.06
N GLY A 26 -7.59 2.51 19.60
CA GLY A 26 -8.87 1.84 19.40
C GLY A 26 -9.59 2.21 18.10
N SER A 27 -9.02 3.06 17.26
CA SER A 27 -9.54 3.32 15.91
C SER A 27 -9.41 2.05 15.05
N LYS A 28 -10.36 1.88 14.14
CA LYS A 28 -10.41 0.68 13.28
C LYS A 28 -10.53 1.08 11.81
N ILE A 29 -9.91 0.28 10.98
CA ILE A 29 -10.03 0.36 9.54
C ILE A 29 -10.22 -1.05 8.98
N LEU A 30 -11.13 -1.20 8.04
CA LEU A 30 -11.34 -2.47 7.38
C LEU A 30 -10.19 -2.75 6.41
N MET A 31 -9.54 -3.89 6.58
CA MET A 31 -8.39 -4.32 5.81
C MET A 31 -8.66 -5.66 5.16
N LYS A 32 -8.38 -5.78 3.88
CA LYS A 32 -8.40 -7.02 3.13
C LYS A 32 -7.02 -7.26 2.50
N TRP A 33 -6.52 -8.47 2.57
CA TRP A 33 -5.32 -8.89 1.86
C TRP A 33 -5.58 -9.07 0.37
N ASN A 34 -4.58 -8.76 -0.44
CA ASN A 34 -4.50 -9.18 -1.84
C ASN A 34 -3.85 -10.56 -1.89
N SER A 35 -4.67 -11.60 -1.78
CA SER A 35 -4.20 -12.97 -1.53
C SER A 35 -4.37 -13.90 -2.72
N MET A 36 -4.96 -13.43 -3.80
CA MET A 36 -5.26 -14.30 -4.92
C MET A 36 -4.02 -14.58 -5.76
N LEU A 37 -3.60 -15.81 -5.69
CA LEU A 37 -2.52 -16.33 -6.52
C LEU A 37 -3.04 -16.59 -7.93
N GLN A 38 -2.46 -15.97 -8.92
CA GLN A 38 -2.82 -16.17 -10.32
C GLN A 38 -1.73 -16.93 -11.05
N GLY A 39 -1.96 -18.23 -11.20
CA GLY A 39 -1.01 -19.15 -11.80
C GLY A 39 0.14 -19.53 -10.86
N ASN A 40 1.23 -20.04 -11.43
CA ASN A 40 2.40 -20.48 -10.66
C ASN A 40 3.38 -19.35 -10.32
N GLN A 41 2.95 -18.12 -10.38
CA GLN A 41 3.81 -16.96 -10.19
C GLN A 41 3.26 -16.08 -9.08
N TYR A 42 4.18 -15.65 -8.27
CA TYR A 42 4.14 -14.71 -7.15
C TYR A 42 2.80 -14.06 -6.83
N PRO A 43 2.41 -14.06 -5.57
CA PRO A 43 1.35 -13.19 -5.11
C PRO A 43 1.70 -11.75 -5.52
N ASP A 44 0.81 -11.13 -6.26
CA ASP A 44 1.10 -9.83 -6.86
C ASP A 44 0.40 -8.74 -6.09
N GLY A 45 1.12 -8.16 -5.15
CA GLY A 45 0.63 -7.24 -4.18
C GLY A 45 -0.13 -6.02 -4.69
N TYR A 46 0.06 -5.62 -5.94
CA TYR A 46 -0.61 -4.42 -6.48
C TYR A 46 -1.86 -4.73 -7.29
N ALA A 47 -1.96 -5.90 -7.87
CA ALA A 47 -2.98 -6.21 -8.86
C ALA A 47 -3.53 -7.62 -8.66
N GLU A 48 -4.46 -7.76 -7.75
CA GLU A 48 -5.10 -9.02 -7.41
C GLU A 48 -5.93 -9.59 -8.58
N ALA A 49 -6.55 -8.73 -9.37
CA ALA A 49 -7.32 -9.10 -10.54
C ALA A 49 -6.55 -8.92 -11.85
N ARG A 50 -5.25 -9.19 -11.86
CA ARG A 50 -4.39 -9.13 -13.05
C ARG A 50 -4.92 -9.97 -14.20
N TYR A 51 -5.45 -11.15 -13.90
CA TYR A 51 -6.15 -12.02 -14.83
C TYR A 51 -7.56 -12.24 -14.32
N PRO A 52 -8.52 -11.40 -14.70
CA PRO A 52 -9.86 -11.38 -14.08
C PRO A 52 -10.62 -12.71 -14.15
N ASP A 53 -10.45 -13.50 -15.20
CA ASP A 53 -11.05 -14.84 -15.33
C ASP A 53 -10.43 -15.85 -14.34
N ALA A 54 -9.14 -15.79 -14.10
CA ALA A 54 -8.45 -16.65 -13.13
C ALA A 54 -8.85 -16.36 -11.69
N VAL A 55 -9.22 -15.10 -11.36
CA VAL A 55 -9.76 -14.74 -10.05
C VAL A 55 -10.99 -15.56 -9.71
N VAL A 56 -11.91 -15.68 -10.66
CA VAL A 56 -13.14 -16.42 -10.44
C VAL A 56 -12.88 -17.89 -10.19
N ASP A 57 -11.94 -18.47 -10.93
CA ASP A 57 -11.55 -19.86 -10.76
C ASP A 57 -10.82 -20.11 -9.43
N PHE A 58 -9.99 -19.14 -8.99
CA PHE A 58 -9.36 -19.17 -7.66
C PHE A 58 -10.39 -19.15 -6.53
N VAL A 59 -11.32 -18.21 -6.58
CA VAL A 59 -12.39 -18.08 -5.58
C VAL A 59 -13.26 -19.35 -5.49
N ASP A 60 -13.48 -20.03 -6.60
CA ASP A 60 -14.24 -21.27 -6.61
C ASP A 60 -13.48 -22.48 -6.06
N GLY A 61 -12.16 -22.48 -6.12
CA GLY A 61 -11.36 -23.68 -5.92
C GLY A 61 -10.32 -23.63 -4.77
N ASP A 62 -9.93 -22.46 -4.27
CA ASP A 62 -8.91 -22.39 -3.23
C ASP A 62 -9.50 -22.57 -1.82
N ALA A 63 -9.37 -23.81 -1.30
CA ALA A 63 -9.91 -24.16 0.01
C ALA A 63 -9.24 -23.40 1.16
N ALA A 64 -7.95 -23.08 1.04
CA ALA A 64 -7.21 -22.38 2.10
C ALA A 64 -7.66 -20.90 2.19
N PHE A 65 -7.91 -20.28 1.07
CA PHE A 65 -8.50 -18.94 1.04
C PHE A 65 -9.91 -18.95 1.62
N LEU A 66 -10.78 -19.86 1.17
CA LEU A 66 -12.16 -19.95 1.60
C LEU A 66 -12.31 -20.25 3.09
N GLU A 67 -11.38 -20.99 3.68
CA GLU A 67 -11.35 -21.23 5.13
C GLU A 67 -11.15 -19.92 5.93
N LYS A 68 -10.35 -19.01 5.40
CA LYS A 68 -10.03 -17.71 6.03
C LYS A 68 -10.96 -16.56 5.59
N TYR A 69 -11.83 -16.83 4.62
CA TYR A 69 -12.76 -15.87 4.04
C TYR A 69 -14.18 -16.46 3.95
N PRO A 70 -14.92 -16.56 5.04
CA PRO A 70 -16.21 -17.24 5.09
C PRO A 70 -17.40 -16.40 4.59
N TYR A 71 -17.15 -15.36 3.83
CA TYR A 71 -18.19 -14.44 3.36
C TYR A 71 -18.54 -14.69 1.88
N PRO A 72 -19.83 -14.50 1.49
CA PRO A 72 -20.26 -14.77 0.13
C PRO A 72 -19.97 -13.62 -0.87
N VAL A 73 -19.44 -12.50 -0.40
CA VAL A 73 -19.05 -11.34 -1.22
C VAL A 73 -17.55 -11.18 -1.18
N ILE A 74 -16.91 -11.23 -2.34
CA ILE A 74 -15.45 -11.17 -2.46
C ILE A 74 -15.07 -10.05 -3.41
N GLY A 75 -14.26 -9.10 -2.96
CA GLY A 75 -13.69 -8.03 -3.77
C GLY A 75 -12.27 -8.38 -4.22
N CYS A 76 -11.97 -8.11 -5.51
CA CYS A 76 -10.67 -8.31 -6.12
C CYS A 76 -10.34 -7.11 -6.98
N PHE A 77 -9.17 -6.52 -6.78
CA PHE A 77 -8.87 -5.20 -7.31
C PHE A 77 -7.55 -5.18 -8.07
N GLY A 78 -7.46 -4.20 -8.99
CA GLY A 78 -6.25 -3.90 -9.75
C GLY A 78 -5.99 -4.84 -10.91
N LYS A 79 -5.42 -4.28 -11.97
CA LYS A 79 -4.93 -4.98 -13.16
C LYS A 79 -3.57 -4.38 -13.55
N GLY A 80 -2.74 -5.19 -14.15
CA GLY A 80 -1.38 -4.81 -14.50
C GLY A 80 -0.33 -5.32 -13.52
N TRP A 81 0.83 -4.73 -13.55
CA TRP A 81 1.94 -4.99 -12.62
C TRP A 81 2.27 -3.67 -11.90
N ASP A 82 3.54 -3.31 -11.76
CA ASP A 82 3.93 -1.98 -11.29
C ASP A 82 3.32 -0.86 -12.15
N ASP A 83 3.22 -1.11 -13.44
CA ASP A 83 2.48 -0.25 -14.37
C ASP A 83 1.03 -0.71 -14.44
N VAL A 84 0.17 -0.10 -13.65
CA VAL A 84 -1.25 -0.43 -13.61
C VAL A 84 -1.90 -0.15 -14.97
N GLU A 85 -2.53 -1.16 -15.56
CA GLU A 85 -3.36 -0.97 -16.74
C GLU A 85 -4.71 -0.34 -16.34
N THR A 86 -4.94 0.87 -16.79
CA THR A 86 -6.16 1.62 -16.47
C THR A 86 -7.23 1.58 -17.55
N MET A 87 -6.88 1.09 -18.74
CA MET A 87 -7.75 1.05 -19.91
C MET A 87 -7.94 -0.40 -20.35
N THR A 88 -8.97 -1.05 -19.82
CA THR A 88 -9.32 -2.43 -20.19
C THR A 88 -10.83 -2.64 -20.08
N ASP A 89 -11.39 -3.42 -20.99
CA ASP A 89 -12.79 -3.93 -20.94
C ASP A 89 -12.87 -5.39 -20.46
N GLU A 90 -11.73 -5.98 -20.11
CA GLU A 90 -11.64 -7.38 -19.72
C GLU A 90 -12.49 -7.69 -18.50
N PHE A 91 -12.56 -6.81 -17.52
CA PHE A 91 -13.43 -6.97 -16.35
C PHE A 91 -14.91 -7.10 -16.74
N VAL A 92 -15.36 -6.31 -17.72
CA VAL A 92 -16.75 -6.37 -18.21
C VAL A 92 -17.02 -7.69 -18.92
N THR A 93 -16.09 -8.12 -19.76
CA THR A 93 -16.19 -9.38 -20.50
C THR A 93 -16.24 -10.58 -19.54
N VAL A 94 -15.39 -10.59 -18.52
CA VAL A 94 -15.37 -11.65 -17.50
C VAL A 94 -16.66 -11.62 -16.66
N ALA A 95 -17.10 -10.44 -16.22
CA ALA A 95 -18.33 -10.30 -15.46
C ALA A 95 -19.54 -10.89 -16.23
N GLN A 96 -19.65 -10.60 -17.53
CA GLN A 96 -20.71 -11.13 -18.38
C GLN A 96 -20.61 -12.66 -18.57
N SER A 97 -19.42 -13.18 -18.76
CA SER A 97 -19.20 -14.61 -19.05
C SER A 97 -19.25 -15.50 -17.81
N LYS A 98 -18.86 -15.00 -16.66
CA LYS A 98 -18.76 -15.77 -15.41
C LYS A 98 -19.97 -15.60 -14.47
N THR A 99 -20.87 -14.66 -14.74
CA THR A 99 -22.15 -14.58 -14.04
C THR A 99 -23.06 -15.73 -14.45
N ASN A 100 -23.68 -16.39 -13.47
CA ASN A 100 -24.60 -17.52 -13.68
C ASN A 100 -25.67 -17.54 -12.59
N GLY A 101 -26.46 -18.62 -12.54
CA GLY A 101 -27.60 -18.73 -11.59
C GLY A 101 -27.21 -18.82 -10.11
N SER A 102 -25.96 -19.11 -9.80
CA SER A 102 -25.41 -19.23 -8.42
C SER A 102 -24.42 -18.12 -8.04
N ARG A 103 -23.95 -17.36 -9.00
CA ARG A 103 -22.95 -16.32 -8.78
C ARG A 103 -23.19 -15.12 -9.68
N GLN A 104 -23.06 -13.95 -9.11
CA GLN A 104 -23.02 -12.68 -9.82
C GLN A 104 -21.59 -12.11 -9.76
N VAL A 105 -21.00 -11.82 -10.92
CA VAL A 105 -19.75 -11.09 -11.03
C VAL A 105 -20.05 -9.66 -11.43
N ILE A 106 -19.62 -8.70 -10.63
CA ILE A 106 -19.93 -7.28 -10.78
C ILE A 106 -18.62 -6.52 -10.99
N VAL A 107 -18.61 -5.60 -11.94
CA VAL A 107 -17.54 -4.59 -12.03
C VAL A 107 -17.91 -3.43 -11.13
N SER A 108 -17.06 -3.13 -10.17
CA SER A 108 -17.27 -2.10 -9.17
C SER A 108 -15.94 -1.40 -8.84
N ASN A 109 -15.88 -0.73 -7.72
CA ASN A 109 -14.68 -0.08 -7.18
C ASN A 109 -14.46 -0.49 -5.72
N GLU A 110 -13.33 -0.10 -5.15
CA GLU A 110 -12.98 -0.47 -3.78
C GLU A 110 -13.93 0.15 -2.75
N GLU A 111 -14.33 1.41 -2.94
CA GLU A 111 -15.22 2.12 -2.01
C GLU A 111 -16.55 1.41 -1.89
N ASP A 112 -17.23 1.15 -3.02
CA ASP A 112 -18.51 0.44 -3.04
C ASP A 112 -18.41 -0.94 -2.37
N PHE A 113 -17.30 -1.66 -2.62
CA PHE A 113 -17.07 -2.97 -1.99
C PHE A 113 -16.96 -2.88 -0.48
N PHE A 114 -16.09 -1.98 0.02
CA PHE A 114 -15.87 -1.88 1.46
C PHE A 114 -17.08 -1.35 2.20
N ASP A 115 -17.83 -0.40 1.63
CA ASP A 115 -19.06 0.14 2.20
C ASP A 115 -20.14 -0.93 2.29
N ASP A 116 -20.36 -1.69 1.19
CA ASP A 116 -21.33 -2.80 1.18
C ASP A 116 -20.92 -3.90 2.17
N PHE A 117 -19.63 -4.25 2.20
CA PHE A 117 -19.12 -5.30 3.07
C PHE A 117 -19.25 -4.92 4.54
N GLU A 118 -18.88 -3.69 4.91
CA GLU A 118 -19.04 -3.18 6.27
C GLU A 118 -20.51 -3.15 6.70
N ALA A 119 -21.40 -2.67 5.81
CA ALA A 119 -22.81 -2.57 6.10
C ALA A 119 -23.45 -3.94 6.36
N ASN A 120 -23.05 -4.97 5.62
CA ASN A 120 -23.62 -6.31 5.72
C ASN A 120 -22.95 -7.21 6.75
N TYR A 121 -21.63 -7.09 6.96
CA TYR A 121 -20.84 -8.02 7.76
C TYR A 121 -20.03 -7.35 8.89
N GLY A 122 -20.01 -6.03 8.97
CA GLY A 122 -19.18 -5.27 9.91
C GLY A 122 -19.16 -5.81 11.35
N PRO A 123 -20.32 -6.15 11.96
CA PRO A 123 -20.34 -6.71 13.31
C PRO A 123 -19.75 -8.11 13.47
N GLU A 124 -19.63 -8.87 12.38
CA GLU A 124 -19.14 -10.24 12.36
C GLU A 124 -17.64 -10.34 12.06
N ILE A 125 -17.06 -9.26 11.52
CA ILE A 125 -15.66 -9.23 11.10
C ILE A 125 -14.75 -9.25 12.33
N PRO A 126 -13.76 -10.15 12.39
CA PRO A 126 -12.79 -10.18 13.48
C PRO A 126 -11.95 -8.92 13.53
N SER A 127 -11.45 -8.57 14.71
CA SER A 127 -10.50 -7.46 14.89
C SER A 127 -9.12 -8.01 15.21
N GLN A 128 -8.10 -7.39 14.65
CA GLN A 128 -6.69 -7.71 14.94
C GLN A 128 -5.91 -6.44 15.25
N THR A 129 -5.14 -6.46 16.32
CA THR A 129 -4.14 -5.45 16.67
C THR A 129 -2.77 -6.03 16.34
N VAL A 130 -2.32 -5.83 15.12
CA VAL A 130 -1.08 -6.39 14.59
C VAL A 130 -0.24 -5.32 13.91
N SER A 131 1.06 -5.57 13.83
CA SER A 131 2.00 -4.77 13.06
C SER A 131 2.58 -5.62 11.94
N PHE A 132 2.63 -5.06 10.75
CA PHE A 132 3.21 -5.71 9.58
C PHE A 132 4.51 -5.03 9.20
N GLY A 133 5.55 -5.83 8.93
CA GLY A 133 6.73 -5.37 8.23
C GLY A 133 6.45 -5.30 6.72
N ASN A 134 7.32 -4.57 6.04
CA ASN A 134 7.36 -4.52 4.59
C ASN A 134 8.80 -4.78 4.16
N GLU A 135 9.01 -5.55 3.10
CA GLU A 135 10.36 -5.82 2.59
C GLU A 135 11.10 -4.54 2.18
N TRP A 136 10.38 -3.50 1.80
CA TRP A 136 10.92 -2.19 1.49
C TRP A 136 11.55 -1.48 2.69
N ASP A 137 11.18 -1.86 3.91
CA ASP A 137 11.81 -1.33 5.13
C ASP A 137 13.29 -1.71 5.22
N LEU A 138 13.68 -2.81 4.61
CA LEU A 138 15.09 -3.24 4.54
C LEU A 138 15.94 -2.29 3.72
N TYR A 139 15.36 -1.49 2.89
CA TYR A 139 16.04 -0.55 2.01
C TYR A 139 16.74 0.55 2.80
N CYS A 140 16.11 1.07 3.81
CA CYS A 140 16.75 2.03 4.71
C CYS A 140 17.97 1.45 5.44
N ALA A 141 18.01 0.14 5.64
CA ALA A 141 19.14 -0.53 6.28
C ALA A 141 20.42 -0.55 5.41
N ALA A 142 20.26 -0.60 4.07
CA ALA A 142 21.40 -0.55 3.14
C ALA A 142 22.12 0.80 3.15
N LEU A 143 21.40 1.89 3.48
CA LEU A 143 21.92 3.27 3.58
C LEU A 143 21.72 3.84 4.99
N ALA A 144 21.91 3.04 6.03
CA ALA A 144 21.55 3.39 7.40
C ALA A 144 22.16 4.70 7.89
N GLU A 145 23.45 4.96 7.60
CA GLU A 145 24.12 6.18 7.99
C GLU A 145 23.58 7.40 7.24
N THR A 146 23.39 7.29 5.93
CA THR A 146 22.81 8.33 5.08
C THR A 146 21.37 8.62 5.51
N SER A 147 20.55 7.58 5.68
CA SER A 147 19.16 7.71 6.13
C SER A 147 19.07 8.40 7.50
N ALA A 148 19.94 8.06 8.43
CA ALA A 148 20.01 8.72 9.73
C ALA A 148 20.42 10.21 9.61
N SER A 149 21.32 10.53 8.68
CA SER A 149 21.72 11.91 8.39
C SER A 149 20.57 12.72 7.79
N VAL A 150 19.86 12.14 6.81
CA VAL A 150 18.68 12.77 6.18
C VAL A 150 17.58 13.01 7.18
N LYS A 151 17.26 12.04 8.06
CA LYS A 151 16.27 12.24 9.13
C LYS A 151 16.64 13.41 10.05
N ARG A 152 17.91 13.52 10.43
CA ARG A 152 18.37 14.68 11.23
C ARG A 152 18.27 16.00 10.46
N SER A 153 18.51 15.99 9.15
CA SER A 153 18.37 17.17 8.30
C SER A 153 16.91 17.61 8.16
N LEU A 154 15.98 16.66 8.05
CA LEU A 154 14.55 16.93 8.04
C LEU A 154 14.10 17.66 9.33
N GLU A 155 14.53 17.17 10.49
CA GLU A 155 14.17 17.82 11.77
C GLU A 155 14.79 19.23 11.90
N LYS A 156 16.02 19.43 11.39
CA LYS A 156 16.63 20.76 11.34
C LYS A 156 15.88 21.71 10.41
N LEU A 157 15.45 21.24 9.24
CA LEU A 157 14.70 22.06 8.27
C LEU A 157 13.34 22.46 8.85
N ARG A 158 12.62 21.54 9.47
CA ARG A 158 11.35 21.84 10.17
C ARG A 158 11.53 22.87 11.29
N GLY A 159 12.58 22.70 12.08
CA GLY A 159 12.93 23.67 13.12
C GLY A 159 13.31 25.05 12.56
N ALA A 160 14.06 25.08 11.47
CA ALA A 160 14.43 26.32 10.78
C ALA A 160 13.19 27.05 10.22
N GLU A 161 12.24 26.33 9.62
CA GLU A 161 10.99 26.94 9.14
C GLU A 161 10.14 27.52 10.28
N ALA A 162 10.04 26.81 11.39
CA ALA A 162 9.34 27.33 12.57
C ALA A 162 9.99 28.63 13.09
N LEU A 163 11.31 28.65 13.18
CA LEU A 163 12.06 29.85 13.59
C LEU A 163 11.94 30.97 12.56
N ALA A 164 11.99 30.66 11.27
CA ALA A 164 11.79 31.66 10.21
C ALA A 164 10.40 32.28 10.24
N THR A 165 9.37 31.47 10.53
CA THR A 165 8.00 31.97 10.74
C THR A 165 7.94 32.95 11.90
N LEU A 166 8.55 32.62 13.03
CA LEU A 166 8.63 33.52 14.18
C LEU A 166 9.40 34.81 13.87
N ALA A 167 10.52 34.71 13.13
CA ALA A 167 11.31 35.87 12.70
C ALA A 167 10.52 36.79 11.78
N THR A 168 9.71 36.23 10.88
CA THR A 168 8.85 36.99 9.96
C THR A 168 7.77 37.81 10.71
N LEU A 169 7.37 37.39 11.90
CA LEU A 169 6.45 38.19 12.74
C LEU A 169 7.10 39.50 13.23
N VAL A 170 8.41 39.56 13.28
CA VAL A 170 9.18 40.73 13.74
C VAL A 170 9.74 41.52 12.54
N ASP A 171 10.18 40.81 11.52
CA ASP A 171 10.74 41.37 10.28
C ASP A 171 10.08 40.69 9.07
N LEU A 172 9.13 41.37 8.45
CA LEU A 172 8.37 40.84 7.31
C LEU A 172 9.25 40.51 6.09
N SER A 173 10.43 41.10 6.00
CA SER A 173 11.40 40.85 4.92
C SER A 173 12.36 39.70 5.23
N PHE A 174 12.25 39.05 6.38
CA PHE A 174 13.20 38.00 6.83
C PHE A 174 13.40 36.89 5.80
N MET A 175 12.35 36.52 5.11
CA MET A 175 12.41 35.45 4.10
C MET A 175 12.83 35.91 2.71
N ASP A 176 13.05 37.22 2.48
CA ASP A 176 13.45 37.73 1.18
C ASP A 176 14.79 37.14 0.75
N GLY A 177 14.82 36.54 -0.43
CA GLY A 177 16.00 35.86 -0.98
C GLY A 177 16.36 34.51 -0.34
N ARG A 178 15.55 34.01 0.63
CA ARG A 178 15.77 32.70 1.30
C ARG A 178 14.85 31.60 0.84
N GLN A 179 13.79 31.95 0.10
CA GLN A 179 12.78 30.99 -0.37
C GLN A 179 13.40 29.89 -1.25
N GLU A 180 14.23 30.29 -2.21
CA GLU A 180 14.87 29.35 -3.13
C GLU A 180 15.72 28.30 -2.40
N THR A 181 16.50 28.73 -1.42
CA THR A 181 17.32 27.81 -0.60
C THR A 181 16.45 26.82 0.20
N ARG A 182 15.33 27.30 0.77
CA ARG A 182 14.37 26.47 1.48
C ARG A 182 13.76 25.44 0.54
N ASP A 183 13.27 25.88 -0.60
CA ASP A 183 12.60 25.05 -1.59
C ASP A 183 13.53 23.98 -2.16
N GLN A 184 14.81 24.36 -2.38
CA GLN A 184 15.83 23.41 -2.77
C GLN A 184 16.09 22.34 -1.68
N ALA A 185 16.13 22.74 -0.42
CA ALA A 185 16.31 21.79 0.67
C ALA A 185 15.15 20.78 0.77
N TRP A 186 13.92 21.22 0.57
CA TRP A 186 12.77 20.32 0.48
C TRP A 186 12.83 19.42 -0.74
N MET A 187 13.25 19.95 -1.89
CA MET A 187 13.43 19.15 -3.11
C MET A 187 14.47 18.04 -2.89
N ASP A 188 15.63 18.37 -2.31
CA ASP A 188 16.70 17.41 -2.05
C ASP A 188 16.24 16.30 -1.10
N LEU A 189 15.47 16.65 -0.05
CA LEU A 189 14.86 15.68 0.84
C LEU A 189 13.83 14.80 0.11
N GLY A 190 13.01 15.38 -0.76
CA GLY A 190 12.04 14.65 -1.57
C GLY A 190 12.71 13.67 -2.52
N LEU A 191 13.79 14.07 -3.17
CA LEU A 191 14.57 13.20 -4.06
C LEU A 191 15.25 12.05 -3.31
N PHE A 192 15.71 12.28 -2.08
CA PHE A 192 16.23 11.19 -1.27
C PHE A 192 15.17 10.15 -0.91
N TRP A 193 13.93 10.57 -0.65
CA TRP A 193 12.81 9.70 -0.29
C TRP A 193 12.05 9.15 -1.49
N GLU A 194 12.59 9.32 -2.70
CA GLU A 194 12.10 8.58 -3.85
C GLU A 194 12.21 7.08 -3.57
N HIS A 195 11.22 6.31 -3.99
CA HIS A 195 11.01 4.92 -3.55
C HIS A 195 12.13 3.93 -3.94
N ASN A 196 13.00 4.28 -4.88
CA ASN A 196 14.12 3.45 -5.32
C ASN A 196 15.49 3.89 -4.77
N PHE A 197 15.54 4.81 -3.82
CA PHE A 197 16.76 5.43 -3.33
C PHE A 197 17.89 4.40 -3.03
N GLY A 198 18.86 4.25 -3.93
CA GLY A 198 20.08 3.43 -3.76
C GLY A 198 19.84 1.92 -3.66
N MET A 199 18.69 1.42 -4.03
CA MET A 199 18.31 0.04 -3.78
C MET A 199 18.34 -0.83 -5.02
N VAL A 200 17.94 -0.25 -6.14
CA VAL A 200 17.90 -0.93 -7.43
C VAL A 200 19.18 -0.57 -8.17
N GLY A 201 20.03 -1.56 -8.36
CA GLY A 201 21.28 -1.37 -9.08
C GLY A 201 22.25 -2.52 -8.88
N THR A 202 23.23 -2.61 -9.75
CA THR A 202 24.31 -3.59 -9.58
C THR A 202 25.16 -3.26 -8.34
N PRO A 203 25.87 -4.25 -7.76
CA PRO A 203 26.77 -3.99 -6.65
C PRO A 203 27.82 -2.91 -6.94
N VAL A 204 28.18 -2.70 -8.20
CA VAL A 204 29.15 -1.68 -8.62
C VAL A 204 28.52 -0.28 -8.57
N GLU A 205 27.30 -0.14 -9.05
CA GLU A 205 26.55 1.13 -8.99
C GLU A 205 26.31 1.55 -7.53
N ARG A 206 25.93 0.61 -6.66
CA ARG A 206 25.75 0.87 -5.22
C ARG A 206 27.05 1.31 -4.52
N LEU A 207 28.22 0.92 -5.02
CA LEU A 207 29.51 1.37 -4.47
C LEU A 207 29.88 2.77 -4.92
N GLN A 208 29.35 3.25 -6.04
CA GLN A 208 29.58 4.61 -6.55
C GLN A 208 28.67 5.66 -5.91
N GLU A 209 27.55 5.23 -5.34
CA GLU A 209 26.58 6.07 -4.62
C GLU A 209 26.93 6.28 -3.13
N ARG A 210 27.98 5.64 -2.64
CA ARG A 210 28.50 5.78 -1.26
C ARG A 210 29.64 6.79 -1.18
#